data_29970534516c0cc27b7a8400de14af4f
#
_entry.id   29970534516c0cc27b7a8400de14af4f
#
_cell.length_a   1.000
_cell.length_b   1.000
_cell.length_c   1.000
_cell.angle_alpha   90.00
_cell.angle_beta   90.00
_cell.angle_gamma   90.00
#
_symmetry.space_group_name_H-M   'P 1'
#
loop_
_entity.id
_entity.type
_entity.pdbx_description
1 polymer ?
#
loop_
_entity_poly.entity_id
_entity_poly.type
_entity_poly.pdbx_seq_one_letter_code
_entity_poly.pdbx_strand_id
1 'polypeptide(L)'
;MILRYRVSLPGLKGFARVYEVKATSSLYSFHKQMRADMDFPQDQVVLFKSFDAAGNVAARYSVFTDFGFGTIDDVTAGECHKRGEDKFIYFYDTTNVKSVIVTFEGETQMRPNEVYPLLVEVKGPNPIEFENGYVAFEDLPDDKKKDPDDDDFEDDDDVAEESDDETEELYDEDEDEE
;
A
#
# COMPACT_ATOMS: atom_id res chain seq x y z
N MET A 1 -22.00 9.71 -15.28
CA MET A 1 -21.06 10.40 -14.37
C MET A 1 -20.09 9.38 -13.86
N ILE A 2 -18.81 9.65 -13.98
CA ILE A 2 -17.71 8.86 -13.43
C ILE A 2 -17.05 9.70 -12.35
N LEU A 3 -16.82 9.10 -11.19
CA LEU A 3 -16.16 9.70 -10.04
C LEU A 3 -14.73 9.20 -9.98
N ARG A 4 -13.76 10.09 -9.82
CA ARG A 4 -12.36 9.77 -9.70
C ARG A 4 -11.93 9.80 -8.25
N TYR A 5 -11.33 8.72 -7.79
CA TYR A 5 -10.85 8.55 -6.42
C TYR A 5 -9.37 8.22 -6.39
N ARG A 6 -8.64 8.88 -5.50
CA ARG A 6 -7.25 8.55 -5.18
C ARG A 6 -7.20 7.74 -3.89
N VAL A 7 -6.48 6.63 -3.96
CA VAL A 7 -6.15 5.80 -2.79
C VAL A 7 -4.70 6.08 -2.40
N SER A 8 -4.49 6.36 -1.13
CA SER A 8 -3.17 6.67 -0.56
C SER A 8 -2.98 6.00 0.79
N LEU A 9 -1.72 5.89 1.22
CA LEU A 9 -1.36 5.44 2.56
C LEU A 9 -1.06 6.65 3.46
N PRO A 10 -1.51 6.64 4.73
CA PRO A 10 -1.20 7.70 5.68
C PRO A 10 0.31 7.87 5.84
N GLY A 11 0.81 9.10 5.65
CA GLY A 11 2.22 9.43 5.87
C GLY A 11 3.20 8.92 4.80
N LEU A 12 2.74 8.27 3.74
CA LEU A 12 3.60 7.67 2.71
C LEU A 12 3.35 8.30 1.33
N LYS A 13 4.37 8.96 0.77
CA LYS A 13 4.29 9.63 -0.54
C LYS A 13 4.55 8.71 -1.73
N GLY A 14 5.17 7.55 -1.49
CA GLY A 14 5.56 6.60 -2.54
C GLY A 14 4.44 5.71 -3.07
N PHE A 15 3.23 5.79 -2.53
CA PHE A 15 2.09 4.97 -2.92
C PHE A 15 0.90 5.79 -3.38
N ALA A 16 0.34 5.44 -4.53
CA ALA A 16 -0.97 5.89 -4.98
C ALA A 16 -1.61 4.90 -5.93
N ARG A 17 -2.94 4.80 -5.89
CA ARG A 17 -3.81 4.17 -6.89
C ARG A 17 -4.92 5.14 -7.22
N VAL A 18 -5.21 5.33 -8.48
CA VAL A 18 -6.33 6.19 -8.90
C VAL A 18 -7.36 5.36 -9.64
N TYR A 19 -8.58 5.47 -9.21
CA TYR A 19 -9.72 4.75 -9.76
C TYR A 19 -10.75 5.69 -10.36
N GLU A 20 -11.31 5.27 -11.48
CA GLU A 20 -12.54 5.82 -12.03
C GLU A 20 -13.70 4.87 -11.72
N VAL A 21 -14.74 5.36 -11.07
CA VAL A 21 -15.87 4.59 -10.58
C VAL A 21 -17.16 5.18 -11.14
N LYS A 22 -18.06 4.35 -11.67
CA LYS A 22 -19.42 4.85 -12.04
C LYS A 22 -20.16 5.31 -10.79
N ALA A 23 -20.83 6.45 -10.88
CA ALA A 23 -21.68 6.92 -9.78
C ALA A 23 -22.78 5.90 -9.38
N THR A 24 -23.18 5.04 -10.30
CA THR A 24 -24.13 3.95 -10.06
C THR A 24 -23.53 2.66 -9.54
N SER A 25 -22.20 2.57 -9.44
CA SER A 25 -21.53 1.39 -8.86
C SER A 25 -21.66 1.42 -7.34
N SER A 26 -21.97 0.25 -6.75
CA SER A 26 -21.99 0.10 -5.29
C SER A 26 -20.56 0.22 -4.71
N LEU A 27 -20.47 0.57 -3.44
CA LEU A 27 -19.21 0.54 -2.70
C LEU A 27 -18.62 -0.87 -2.68
N TYR A 28 -19.46 -1.91 -2.75
CA TYR A 28 -19.01 -3.30 -2.88
C TYR A 28 -18.22 -3.54 -4.18
N SER A 29 -18.74 -3.04 -5.32
CA SER A 29 -18.01 -3.16 -6.59
C SER A 29 -16.65 -2.48 -6.53
N PHE A 30 -16.57 -1.30 -5.92
CA PHE A 30 -15.33 -0.56 -5.72
C PHE A 30 -14.38 -1.29 -4.77
N HIS A 31 -14.89 -1.77 -3.63
CA HIS A 31 -14.16 -2.61 -2.69
C HIS A 31 -13.52 -3.82 -3.36
N LYS A 32 -14.33 -4.57 -4.14
CA LYS A 32 -13.88 -5.77 -4.83
C LYS A 32 -12.72 -5.49 -5.79
N GLN A 33 -12.78 -4.38 -6.52
CA GLN A 33 -11.72 -3.96 -7.42
C GLN A 33 -10.45 -3.57 -6.66
N MET A 34 -10.56 -2.73 -5.62
CA MET A 34 -9.40 -2.34 -4.78
C MET A 34 -8.72 -3.56 -4.15
N ARG A 35 -9.52 -4.53 -3.66
CA ARG A 35 -8.99 -5.76 -3.07
C ARG A 35 -8.18 -6.57 -4.08
N ALA A 36 -8.67 -6.70 -5.31
CA ALA A 36 -7.98 -7.45 -6.36
C ALA A 36 -6.68 -6.75 -6.81
N ASP A 37 -6.71 -5.42 -6.99
CA ASP A 37 -5.57 -4.66 -7.52
C ASP A 37 -4.44 -4.46 -6.49
N MET A 38 -4.77 -4.47 -5.20
CA MET A 38 -3.81 -4.23 -4.11
C MET A 38 -3.47 -5.49 -3.30
N ASP A 39 -3.92 -6.66 -3.75
CA ASP A 39 -3.69 -7.97 -3.11
C ASP A 39 -4.12 -8.03 -1.64
N PHE A 40 -5.20 -7.31 -1.29
CA PHE A 40 -5.71 -7.35 0.09
C PHE A 40 -6.29 -8.70 0.45
N PRO A 41 -6.21 -9.13 1.74
CA PRO A 41 -6.74 -10.40 2.22
C PRO A 41 -8.21 -10.59 1.85
N GLN A 42 -8.57 -11.79 1.40
CA GLN A 42 -9.92 -12.11 0.94
C GLN A 42 -10.90 -12.47 2.07
N ASP A 43 -10.37 -12.86 3.22
CA ASP A 43 -11.07 -13.40 4.38
C ASP A 43 -11.39 -12.35 5.45
N GLN A 44 -10.98 -11.08 5.24
CA GLN A 44 -11.17 -10.03 6.22
C GLN A 44 -12.49 -9.26 6.00
N VAL A 45 -13.11 -8.91 7.12
CA VAL A 45 -14.25 -7.98 7.12
C VAL A 45 -13.74 -6.58 6.80
N VAL A 46 -14.43 -5.89 5.91
CA VAL A 46 -14.07 -4.55 5.48
C VAL A 46 -15.04 -3.50 6.00
N LEU A 47 -14.53 -2.29 6.16
CA LEU A 47 -15.29 -1.15 6.63
C LEU A 47 -14.85 0.11 5.90
N PHE A 48 -15.81 0.83 5.31
CA PHE A 48 -15.65 2.21 4.88
C PHE A 48 -16.15 3.13 5.99
N LYS A 49 -15.33 4.09 6.37
CA LYS A 49 -15.69 5.17 7.28
C LYS A 49 -15.59 6.47 6.51
N SER A 50 -16.73 7.09 6.21
CA SER A 50 -16.78 8.34 5.45
C SER A 50 -16.69 9.57 6.35
N PHE A 51 -16.22 10.65 5.75
CA PHE A 51 -16.05 11.94 6.42
C PHE A 51 -16.70 13.04 5.58
N ASP A 52 -17.30 13.99 6.26
CA ASP A 52 -17.81 15.23 5.67
C ASP A 52 -16.69 16.24 5.39
N ALA A 53 -17.02 17.36 4.76
CA ALA A 53 -16.06 18.42 4.46
C ALA A 53 -15.42 19.06 5.70
N ALA A 54 -16.06 18.95 6.87
CA ALA A 54 -15.53 19.44 8.14
C ALA A 54 -14.61 18.41 8.83
N GLY A 55 -14.49 17.19 8.27
CA GLY A 55 -13.67 16.11 8.83
C GLY A 55 -14.37 15.30 9.91
N ASN A 56 -15.67 15.45 10.10
CA ASN A 56 -16.45 14.60 11.01
C ASN A 56 -16.83 13.30 10.32
N VAL A 57 -17.00 12.24 11.11
CA VAL A 57 -17.51 10.97 10.61
C VAL A 57 -18.96 11.15 10.16
N ALA A 58 -19.21 11.00 8.85
CA ALA A 58 -20.54 11.11 8.26
C ALA A 58 -21.30 9.78 8.31
N ALA A 59 -20.65 8.68 7.88
CA ALA A 59 -21.27 7.36 7.86
C ALA A 59 -20.22 6.23 7.99
N ARG A 60 -20.75 5.01 8.19
CA ARG A 60 -19.97 3.76 8.17
C ARG A 60 -20.71 2.74 7.33
N TYR A 61 -19.96 2.03 6.47
CA TYR A 61 -20.50 1.02 5.57
C TYR A 61 -19.68 -0.26 5.69
N SER A 62 -20.35 -1.37 5.95
CA SER A 62 -19.75 -2.71 6.04
C SER A 62 -20.49 -3.71 5.18
N VAL A 63 -19.95 -4.90 5.00
CA VAL A 63 -20.56 -5.98 4.23
C VAL A 63 -21.79 -6.54 4.95
N PHE A 64 -21.70 -6.73 6.27
CA PHE A 64 -22.69 -7.47 7.04
C PHE A 64 -23.51 -6.62 8.01
N THR A 65 -23.08 -5.38 8.26
CA THR A 65 -23.72 -4.55 9.27
C THR A 65 -24.17 -3.23 8.66
N ASP A 66 -25.47 -2.96 8.75
CA ASP A 66 -26.02 -1.65 8.45
C ASP A 66 -25.95 -0.78 9.71
N PHE A 67 -25.22 0.33 9.61
CA PHE A 67 -25.08 1.33 10.68
C PHE A 67 -26.11 2.46 10.56
N GLY A 68 -27.18 2.25 9.78
CA GLY A 68 -28.24 3.23 9.54
C GLY A 68 -28.12 3.98 8.22
N PHE A 69 -27.14 3.62 7.37
CA PHE A 69 -26.89 4.24 6.07
C PHE A 69 -26.90 3.24 4.91
N GLY A 70 -27.24 1.97 5.17
CA GLY A 70 -27.13 0.84 4.25
C GLY A 70 -25.78 0.11 4.35
N THR A 71 -25.71 -1.02 3.65
CA THR A 71 -24.46 -1.79 3.52
C THR A 71 -23.68 -1.35 2.28
N ILE A 72 -22.46 -1.86 2.09
CA ILE A 72 -21.64 -1.53 0.90
C ILE A 72 -22.27 -2.05 -0.41
N ASP A 73 -23.17 -3.02 -0.34
CA ASP A 73 -23.93 -3.52 -1.50
C ASP A 73 -25.06 -2.58 -1.90
N ASP A 74 -25.70 -1.95 -0.92
CA ASP A 74 -26.88 -1.10 -1.12
C ASP A 74 -26.51 0.31 -1.56
N VAL A 75 -25.35 0.81 -1.10
CA VAL A 75 -24.96 2.21 -1.26
C VAL A 75 -24.02 2.38 -2.45
N THR A 76 -24.35 3.36 -3.30
CA THR A 76 -23.55 3.69 -4.48
C THR A 76 -22.56 4.82 -4.21
N ALA A 77 -21.46 4.86 -4.98
CA ALA A 77 -20.49 5.95 -4.92
C ALA A 77 -21.13 7.32 -5.17
N GLY A 78 -22.12 7.39 -6.07
CA GLY A 78 -22.84 8.63 -6.37
C GLY A 78 -23.75 9.09 -5.24
N GLU A 79 -24.32 8.19 -4.43
CA GLU A 79 -25.09 8.55 -3.23
C GLU A 79 -24.20 9.12 -2.15
N CYS A 80 -23.02 8.52 -1.93
CA CYS A 80 -22.02 9.05 -1.01
C CYS A 80 -21.60 10.47 -1.42
N HIS A 81 -21.25 10.65 -2.70
CA HIS A 81 -20.86 11.96 -3.24
C HIS A 81 -21.97 13.01 -3.09
N LYS A 82 -23.22 12.69 -3.36
CA LYS A 82 -24.37 13.60 -3.16
C LYS A 82 -24.57 14.00 -1.70
N ARG A 83 -24.15 13.15 -0.74
CA ARG A 83 -24.17 13.46 0.69
C ARG A 83 -22.95 14.26 1.15
N GLY A 84 -22.00 14.58 0.24
CA GLY A 84 -20.76 15.26 0.57
C GLY A 84 -19.73 14.37 1.27
N GLU A 85 -19.81 13.07 1.06
CA GLU A 85 -18.88 12.07 1.61
C GLU A 85 -17.71 11.88 0.62
N ASP A 86 -16.80 12.83 0.57
CA ASP A 86 -15.73 12.88 -0.44
C ASP A 86 -14.41 12.22 0.03
N LYS A 87 -14.37 11.79 1.29
CA LYS A 87 -13.22 11.12 1.88
C LYS A 87 -13.64 9.91 2.68
N PHE A 88 -12.91 8.80 2.47
CA PHE A 88 -13.11 7.57 3.22
C PHE A 88 -11.80 7.09 3.82
N ILE A 89 -11.88 6.43 4.98
CA ILE A 89 -10.88 5.47 5.43
C ILE A 89 -11.46 4.09 5.14
N TYR A 90 -10.80 3.37 4.24
CA TYR A 90 -11.16 2.00 3.89
C TYR A 90 -10.26 1.03 4.67
N PHE A 91 -10.85 0.36 5.65
CA PHE A 91 -10.21 -0.70 6.42
C PHE A 91 -10.33 -2.00 5.64
N TYR A 92 -9.21 -2.50 5.14
CA TYR A 92 -9.14 -3.78 4.44
C TYR A 92 -8.84 -4.94 5.37
N ASP A 93 -8.38 -4.66 6.60
CA ASP A 93 -8.20 -5.58 7.72
C ASP A 93 -8.63 -4.86 9.01
N THR A 94 -9.85 -5.17 9.46
CA THR A 94 -10.41 -4.54 10.67
C THR A 94 -9.81 -5.12 11.94
N THR A 95 -9.26 -6.33 11.91
CA THR A 95 -8.65 -6.99 13.06
C THR A 95 -7.33 -6.35 13.43
N ASN A 96 -6.48 -6.09 12.44
CA ASN A 96 -5.18 -5.44 12.62
C ASN A 96 -5.23 -3.91 12.39
N VAL A 97 -6.43 -3.35 12.17
CA VAL A 97 -6.68 -1.91 11.97
C VAL A 97 -5.90 -1.34 10.77
N LYS A 98 -5.73 -2.15 9.70
CA LYS A 98 -5.03 -1.73 8.49
C LYS A 98 -5.98 -1.06 7.52
N SER A 99 -5.57 0.08 6.97
CA SER A 99 -6.44 0.90 6.15
C SER A 99 -5.69 1.72 5.11
N VAL A 100 -6.42 2.16 4.10
CA VAL A 100 -6.00 3.16 3.13
C VAL A 100 -6.97 4.34 3.14
N ILE A 101 -6.51 5.50 2.70
CA ILE A 101 -7.33 6.70 2.54
C ILE A 101 -7.80 6.74 1.09
N VAL A 102 -9.11 6.89 0.89
CA VAL A 102 -9.75 7.07 -0.41
C VAL A 102 -10.31 8.48 -0.46
N THR A 103 -9.83 9.30 -1.40
CA THR A 103 -10.23 10.70 -1.53
C THR A 103 -10.79 10.95 -2.91
N PHE A 104 -11.94 11.61 -2.99
CA PHE A 104 -12.51 12.09 -4.23
C PHE A 104 -11.65 13.19 -4.84
N GLU A 105 -11.34 13.08 -6.14
CA GLU A 105 -10.54 14.07 -6.87
C GLU A 105 -11.35 14.90 -7.86
N GLY A 106 -12.53 14.41 -8.25
CA GLY A 106 -13.36 15.09 -9.21
C GLY A 106 -14.21 14.15 -10.05
N GLU A 107 -14.96 14.73 -10.96
CA GLU A 107 -15.77 14.02 -11.94
C GLU A 107 -15.05 13.93 -13.28
N THR A 108 -15.30 12.84 -14.01
CA THR A 108 -14.77 12.65 -15.37
C THR A 108 -15.83 12.04 -16.29
N GLN A 109 -15.54 12.05 -17.58
CA GLN A 109 -16.43 11.47 -18.57
C GLN A 109 -16.19 9.97 -18.70
N MET A 110 -17.26 9.23 -18.97
CA MET A 110 -17.18 7.81 -19.25
C MET A 110 -16.45 7.56 -20.56
N ARG A 111 -15.47 6.67 -20.52
CA ARG A 111 -14.76 6.20 -21.71
C ARG A 111 -15.55 5.07 -22.37
N PRO A 112 -15.73 5.08 -23.69
CA PRO A 112 -16.39 3.99 -24.39
C PRO A 112 -15.57 2.70 -24.26
N ASN A 113 -16.26 1.57 -24.11
CA ASN A 113 -15.70 0.22 -23.99
C ASN A 113 -14.87 -0.09 -22.74
N GLU A 114 -14.87 0.80 -21.73
CA GLU A 114 -14.19 0.53 -20.45
C GLU A 114 -15.15 -0.08 -19.41
N VAL A 115 -14.59 -0.98 -18.61
CA VAL A 115 -15.30 -1.61 -17.49
C VAL A 115 -14.91 -0.89 -16.19
N TYR A 116 -15.90 -0.50 -15.41
CA TYR A 116 -15.71 0.21 -14.16
C TYR A 116 -16.10 -0.65 -12.95
N PRO A 117 -15.40 -0.52 -11.80
CA PRO A 117 -14.33 0.43 -11.50
C PRO A 117 -13.07 0.16 -12.33
N LEU A 118 -12.37 1.22 -12.77
CA LEU A 118 -11.19 1.17 -13.61
C LEU A 118 -10.00 1.76 -12.87
N LEU A 119 -8.92 1.00 -12.72
CA LEU A 119 -7.64 1.49 -12.21
C LEU A 119 -6.92 2.25 -13.32
N VAL A 120 -6.68 3.56 -13.14
CA VAL A 120 -6.12 4.46 -14.17
C VAL A 120 -4.70 4.94 -13.87
N GLU A 121 -4.27 4.86 -12.61
CA GLU A 121 -2.91 5.23 -12.20
C GLU A 121 -2.42 4.30 -11.10
N VAL A 122 -1.16 3.87 -11.24
CA VAL A 122 -0.46 3.04 -10.27
C VAL A 122 0.86 3.71 -9.94
N LYS A 123 1.11 3.97 -8.66
CA LYS A 123 2.39 4.46 -8.15
C LYS A 123 2.81 3.62 -6.96
N GLY A 124 4.05 3.13 -6.99
CA GLY A 124 4.64 2.32 -5.92
C GLY A 124 4.06 0.90 -5.79
N PRO A 125 4.67 0.07 -4.94
CA PRO A 125 4.22 -1.29 -4.68
C PRO A 125 2.90 -1.34 -3.90
N ASN A 126 2.36 -2.53 -3.70
CA ASN A 126 1.13 -2.72 -2.94
C ASN A 126 1.33 -2.46 -1.43
N PRO A 127 0.29 -2.07 -0.69
CA PRO A 127 0.40 -1.71 0.74
C PRO A 127 1.09 -2.75 1.62
N ILE A 128 0.88 -4.03 1.36
CA ILE A 128 1.48 -5.12 2.12
C ILE A 128 3.02 -5.15 2.01
N GLU A 129 3.57 -4.67 0.92
CA GLU A 129 5.02 -4.61 0.72
C GLU A 129 5.67 -3.55 1.62
N PHE A 130 4.98 -2.43 1.87
CA PHE A 130 5.43 -1.42 2.83
C PHE A 130 5.44 -1.94 4.27
N GLU A 131 4.49 -2.82 4.62
CA GLU A 131 4.45 -3.47 5.93
C GLU A 131 5.64 -4.41 6.14
N ASN A 132 6.18 -4.98 5.08
CA ASN A 132 7.37 -5.84 5.08
C ASN A 132 8.70 -5.05 5.06
N GLY A 133 8.66 -3.73 5.25
CA GLY A 133 9.84 -2.88 5.34
C GLY A 133 10.32 -2.32 3.99
N TYR A 134 9.47 -2.33 2.96
CA TYR A 134 9.77 -1.65 1.71
C TYR A 134 9.91 -0.14 1.94
N VAL A 135 10.99 0.43 1.42
CA VAL A 135 11.20 1.88 1.36
C VAL A 135 11.22 2.29 -0.10
N ALA A 136 10.34 3.21 -0.49
CA ALA A 136 10.32 3.71 -1.86
C ALA A 136 11.67 4.39 -2.21
N PHE A 137 12.12 4.22 -3.45
CA PHE A 137 13.37 4.82 -3.92
C PHE A 137 13.45 6.33 -3.65
N GLU A 138 12.32 7.03 -3.76
CA GLU A 138 12.21 8.47 -3.48
C GLU A 138 12.48 8.83 -2.02
N ASP A 139 12.19 7.91 -1.10
CA ASP A 139 12.34 8.08 0.35
C ASP A 139 13.67 7.52 0.88
N LEU A 140 14.49 6.90 0.00
CA LEU A 140 15.83 6.47 0.37
C LEU A 140 16.74 7.68 0.62
N PRO A 141 17.65 7.61 1.60
CA PRO A 141 18.73 8.56 1.75
C PRO A 141 19.56 8.66 0.44
N ASP A 142 20.07 9.85 0.13
CA ASP A 142 20.74 10.12 -1.15
C ASP A 142 21.97 9.23 -1.38
N ASP A 143 22.62 8.77 -0.33
CA ASP A 143 23.73 7.81 -0.35
C ASP A 143 23.35 6.39 -0.80
N LYS A 144 22.05 6.08 -0.78
CA LYS A 144 21.48 4.78 -1.21
C LYS A 144 20.74 4.85 -2.55
N LYS A 145 20.61 6.02 -3.14
CA LYS A 145 20.03 6.24 -4.46
C LYS A 145 21.10 6.08 -5.53
N LYS A 146 21.69 4.87 -5.67
CA LYS A 146 22.53 4.57 -6.84
C LYS A 146 21.64 4.30 -8.03
N ASP A 147 21.94 4.94 -9.17
CA ASP A 147 21.28 4.64 -10.44
C ASP A 147 21.54 3.17 -10.81
N PRO A 148 20.53 2.43 -11.28
CA PRO A 148 20.71 1.04 -11.71
C PRO A 148 21.60 0.89 -12.97
N ASP A 149 21.98 2.00 -13.62
CA ASP A 149 22.86 2.02 -14.80
C ASP A 149 24.34 2.33 -14.45
N ASP A 150 24.68 2.52 -13.18
CA ASP A 150 26.06 2.69 -12.71
C ASP A 150 26.65 1.33 -12.26
N ASP A 151 26.57 0.33 -13.13
CA ASP A 151 27.39 -0.88 -13.05
C ASP A 151 28.80 -0.55 -13.55
N ASP A 152 29.55 0.21 -12.77
CA ASP A 152 30.98 0.23 -12.87
C ASP A 152 31.50 -1.12 -12.33
N PHE A 153 31.75 -2.04 -13.27
CA PHE A 153 32.55 -3.23 -13.06
C PHE A 153 33.98 -2.74 -12.69
N GLU A 154 34.20 -2.51 -11.43
CA GLU A 154 35.57 -2.52 -10.91
C GLU A 154 36.01 -3.99 -10.83
N ASP A 155 36.76 -4.40 -11.87
CA ASP A 155 37.61 -5.58 -11.86
C ASP A 155 38.68 -5.39 -10.75
N ASP A 156 38.38 -5.89 -9.56
CA ASP A 156 39.39 -6.15 -8.53
C ASP A 156 40.03 -7.51 -8.81
N ASP A 157 40.91 -7.51 -9.83
CA ASP A 157 42.03 -8.44 -9.95
C ASP A 157 43.12 -7.99 -8.97
N ASP A 158 43.06 -8.33 -7.71
CA ASP A 158 44.20 -8.33 -6.83
C ASP A 158 44.52 -9.76 -6.39
N VAL A 159 45.52 -10.21 -7.10
CA VAL A 159 46.27 -11.46 -6.95
C VAL A 159 46.86 -11.57 -5.54
N ALA A 160 46.58 -12.70 -4.93
CA ALA A 160 47.20 -13.17 -3.70
C ALA A 160 48.71 -13.24 -3.85
N GLU A 161 49.43 -12.56 -2.98
CA GLU A 161 50.81 -12.94 -2.64
C GLU A 161 50.82 -13.66 -1.30
N GLU A 162 51.27 -14.90 -1.39
CA GLU A 162 51.65 -15.76 -0.29
C GLU A 162 52.79 -15.11 0.49
N SER A 163 52.71 -15.13 1.81
CA SER A 163 53.90 -15.12 2.65
C SER A 163 53.70 -16.11 3.79
N ASP A 164 54.38 -17.24 3.60
CA ASP A 164 54.83 -18.11 4.68
C ASP A 164 55.53 -17.30 5.76
N ASP A 165 55.21 -17.49 6.98
CA ASP A 165 56.16 -17.44 8.07
C ASP A 165 55.78 -18.42 9.19
N GLU A 166 56.62 -19.41 9.33
CA GLU A 166 56.65 -20.39 10.41
C GLU A 166 57.17 -19.71 11.68
N THR A 167 56.63 -20.03 12.82
CA THR A 167 57.34 -20.28 14.09
C THR A 167 56.39 -20.90 15.08
N GLU A 168 56.58 -22.18 15.29
CA GLU A 168 57.25 -22.85 16.42
C GLU A 168 56.60 -22.61 17.79
N GLU A 169 56.06 -23.73 18.22
CA GLU A 169 56.12 -24.38 19.53
C GLU A 169 56.34 -23.51 20.78
N LEU A 170 55.50 -23.78 21.75
CA LEU A 170 56.01 -24.13 23.09
C LEU A 170 54.87 -24.78 23.90
N TYR A 171 55.08 -26.06 24.20
CA TYR A 171 54.43 -26.82 25.28
C TYR A 171 54.83 -26.22 26.62
N ASP A 172 53.92 -26.26 27.57
CA ASP A 172 54.26 -26.58 28.95
C ASP A 172 53.10 -27.29 29.64
N GLU A 173 53.40 -28.49 30.00
CA GLU A 173 52.74 -29.30 31.00
C GLU A 173 53.06 -28.72 32.39
N ASP A 174 52.13 -28.86 33.29
CA ASP A 174 52.31 -29.31 34.69
C ASP A 174 50.93 -29.29 35.36
N GLU A 175 50.35 -30.41 35.65
CA GLU A 175 50.42 -31.29 36.84
C GLU A 175 50.11 -30.53 38.15
N ASP A 176 49.17 -31.07 38.78
CA ASP A 176 49.05 -31.62 40.15
C ASP A 176 47.87 -31.05 40.96
N GLU A 177 47.04 -32.07 41.36
CA GLU A 177 46.69 -32.55 42.70
C GLU A 177 45.99 -31.51 43.64
N GLU A 178 44.83 -31.80 44.03
CA GLU A 178 44.24 -32.61 45.13
C GLU A 178 42.70 -32.63 45.08
#